data_a42bc9d797330fd1398f17e0168daad1
#
_entry.id   a42bc9d797330fd1398f17e0168daad1
#
_cell.length_a   1.000
_cell.length_b   1.000
_cell.length_c   1.000
_cell.angle_alpha   90.00
_cell.angle_beta   90.00
_cell.angle_gamma   90.00
#
_symmetry.space_group_name_H-M   'P 1'
#
loop_
_entity.id
_entity.type
_entity.pdbx_description
1 polymer ?
#
loop_
_entity_poly.entity_id
_entity_poly.type
_entity_poly.pdbx_seq_one_letter_code
_entity_poly.pdbx_strand_id
1 'polypeptide(L)'
;DLDEGLASLVNVVGRKLASRVSGGDDAYVAFTGGTKIEAVLVSMVAWLIGARPIYLMERGPLIVLPRLPVDLNNSVISIICSAVKGSINASDMQDLIRLGLININRNGYMVPKWINALLKVKGLC
;
A
#
# COMPACT_ATOMS: atom_id res chain seq x y z
N ASP A 1 10.39 5.74 -10.73
CA ASP A 1 9.41 4.80 -11.21
C ASP A 1 8.26 4.67 -10.23
N LEU A 2 7.18 4.06 -10.65
CA LEU A 2 5.95 3.95 -9.85
C LEU A 2 6.16 3.14 -8.57
N ASP A 3 6.87 2.02 -8.67
CA ASP A 3 7.12 1.14 -7.52
C ASP A 3 7.96 1.84 -6.45
N GLU A 4 9.01 2.53 -6.85
CA GLU A 4 9.84 3.30 -5.92
C GLU A 4 9.07 4.46 -5.28
N GLY A 5 8.25 5.15 -6.06
CA GLY A 5 7.41 6.23 -5.55
C GLY A 5 6.40 5.74 -4.52
N LEU A 6 5.73 4.62 -4.81
CA LEU A 6 4.80 3.99 -3.88
C LEU A 6 5.50 3.51 -2.61
N ALA A 7 6.66 2.85 -2.75
CA ALA A 7 7.43 2.36 -1.61
C ALA A 7 7.85 3.52 -0.70
N SER A 8 8.32 4.62 -1.28
CA SER A 8 8.69 5.81 -0.54
C SER A 8 7.50 6.39 0.23
N LEU A 9 6.34 6.48 -0.42
CA LEU A 9 5.11 6.97 0.19
C LEU A 9 4.67 6.10 1.37
N VAL A 10 4.68 4.78 1.19
CA VAL A 10 4.35 3.81 2.26
C VAL A 10 5.30 4.00 3.44
N ASN A 11 6.59 4.12 3.19
CA ASN A 11 7.57 4.30 4.26
C ASN A 11 7.36 5.61 5.03
N VAL A 12 7.13 6.71 4.33
CA VAL A 12 6.93 8.02 4.97
C VAL A 12 5.64 8.05 5.78
N VAL A 13 4.52 7.67 5.16
CA VAL A 13 3.20 7.70 5.82
C VAL A 13 3.14 6.63 6.90
N GLY A 14 3.63 5.44 6.61
CA GLY A 14 3.57 4.31 7.53
C GLY A 14 4.34 4.54 8.82
N ARG A 15 5.57 5.03 8.73
CA ARG A 15 6.38 5.29 9.92
C ARG A 15 5.74 6.30 10.88
N LYS A 16 5.02 7.28 10.32
CA LYS A 16 4.41 8.34 11.12
C LYS A 16 3.07 7.94 11.71
N LEU A 17 2.30 7.10 11.01
CA LEU A 17 0.89 6.90 11.32
C LEU A 17 0.51 5.50 11.80
N ALA A 18 1.24 4.45 11.39
CA ALA A 18 0.83 3.08 11.66
C ALA A 18 0.65 2.79 13.16
N SER A 19 1.58 3.24 13.99
CA SER A 19 1.50 3.02 15.44
C SER A 19 0.33 3.77 16.08
N ARG A 20 0.03 4.97 15.61
CA ARG A 20 -1.09 5.77 16.10
C ARG A 20 -2.43 5.16 15.71
N VAL A 21 -2.54 4.69 14.48
CA VAL A 21 -3.75 4.00 14.00
C VAL A 21 -3.98 2.71 14.79
N SER A 22 -2.92 1.94 15.02
CA SER A 22 -3.00 0.73 15.85
C SER A 22 -3.42 1.03 17.28
N GLY A 23 -3.06 2.20 17.80
CA GLY A 23 -3.46 2.67 19.12
C GLY A 23 -4.88 3.23 19.21
N GLY A 24 -5.61 3.24 18.08
CA GLY A 24 -7.00 3.74 18.03
C GLY A 24 -7.15 5.20 17.67
N ASP A 25 -6.07 5.92 17.35
CA ASP A 25 -6.13 7.30 16.92
C ASP A 25 -6.70 7.42 15.51
N ASP A 26 -7.47 8.47 15.26
CA ASP A 26 -7.86 8.83 13.89
C ASP A 26 -6.70 9.51 13.20
N ALA A 27 -6.37 9.05 11.99
CA ALA A 27 -5.27 9.58 11.21
C ALA A 27 -5.75 10.10 9.86
N TYR A 28 -5.09 11.15 9.37
CA TYR A 28 -5.42 11.80 8.10
C TYR A 28 -4.15 12.00 7.29
N VAL A 29 -4.25 11.80 5.99
CA VAL A 29 -3.17 12.10 5.05
C VAL A 29 -3.66 13.18 4.09
N ALA A 30 -3.10 14.37 4.21
CA ALA A 30 -3.47 15.50 3.36
C ALA A 30 -2.54 15.56 2.14
N PHE A 31 -3.12 15.81 0.97
CA PHE A 31 -2.35 16.00 -0.25
C PHE A 31 -2.95 17.11 -1.10
N THR A 32 -2.09 17.85 -1.78
CA THR A 32 -2.48 18.89 -2.71
C THR A 32 -2.51 18.35 -4.13
N GLY A 33 -3.17 19.09 -5.03
CA GLY A 33 -3.32 18.67 -6.40
C GLY A 33 -1.98 18.32 -7.06
N GLY A 34 -1.97 17.34 -7.82
CA GLY A 34 -0.93 16.84 -8.65
C GLY A 34 -1.62 16.15 -9.81
N THR A 35 -1.06 15.07 -10.30
CA THR A 35 -1.72 14.26 -11.31
C THR A 35 -2.83 13.43 -10.67
N LYS A 36 -3.81 13.00 -11.50
CA LYS A 36 -4.87 12.11 -11.03
C LYS A 36 -4.31 10.82 -10.45
N ILE A 37 -3.20 10.34 -10.99
CA ILE A 37 -2.56 9.11 -10.54
C ILE A 37 -1.97 9.28 -9.13
N GLU A 38 -1.39 10.44 -8.83
CA GLU A 38 -0.87 10.72 -7.49
C GLU A 38 -1.98 10.70 -6.45
N ALA A 39 -3.14 11.27 -6.78
CA ALA A 39 -4.30 11.25 -5.90
C ALA A 39 -4.76 9.83 -5.60
N VAL A 40 -4.80 8.95 -6.60
CA VAL A 40 -5.16 7.54 -6.43
C VAL A 40 -4.15 6.84 -5.53
N LEU A 41 -2.85 7.03 -5.77
CA LEU A 41 -1.80 6.36 -5.01
C LEU A 41 -1.77 6.79 -3.55
N VAL A 42 -1.90 8.08 -3.27
CA VAL A 42 -1.95 8.59 -1.89
C VAL A 42 -3.18 8.04 -1.17
N SER A 43 -4.33 7.99 -1.84
CA SER A 43 -5.56 7.45 -1.25
C SER A 43 -5.42 5.96 -0.94
N MET A 44 -4.85 5.17 -1.84
CA MET A 44 -4.59 3.75 -1.62
C MET A 44 -3.70 3.52 -0.39
N VAL A 45 -2.60 4.24 -0.31
CA VAL A 45 -1.66 4.09 0.81
C VAL A 45 -2.32 4.52 2.11
N ALA A 46 -3.06 5.62 2.12
CA ALA A 46 -3.78 6.09 3.31
C ALA A 46 -4.76 5.01 3.81
N TRP A 47 -5.57 4.44 2.93
CA TRP A 47 -6.53 3.38 3.32
C TRP A 47 -5.84 2.12 3.81
N LEU A 48 -4.77 1.67 3.15
CA LEU A 48 -4.03 0.47 3.58
C LEU A 48 -3.39 0.63 4.96
N ILE A 49 -3.07 1.85 5.34
CA ILE A 49 -2.51 2.15 6.67
C ILE A 49 -3.61 2.41 7.70
N GLY A 50 -4.84 2.72 7.25
CA GLY A 50 -5.97 2.98 8.11
C GLY A 50 -6.22 4.46 8.37
N ALA A 51 -5.80 5.33 7.45
CA ALA A 51 -6.01 6.76 7.52
C ALA A 51 -7.10 7.24 6.56
N ARG A 52 -7.56 8.46 6.74
CA ARG A 52 -8.50 9.12 5.82
C ARG A 52 -7.72 10.08 4.92
N PRO A 53 -7.84 9.96 3.58
CA PRO A 53 -7.24 10.93 2.67
C PRO A 53 -7.97 12.27 2.71
N ILE A 54 -7.22 13.36 2.67
CA ILE A 54 -7.77 14.72 2.56
C ILE A 54 -7.19 15.37 1.31
N TYR A 55 -8.06 15.75 0.39
CA TYR A 55 -7.66 16.46 -0.82
C TYR A 55 -7.79 17.97 -0.63
N LEU A 56 -6.67 18.66 -0.76
CA LEU A 56 -6.59 20.11 -0.64
C LEU A 56 -6.67 20.73 -2.04
N MET A 57 -7.81 21.29 -2.37
CA MET A 57 -7.99 21.97 -3.65
C MET A 57 -7.32 23.34 -3.60
N GLU A 58 -6.68 23.74 -4.68
CA GLU A 58 -6.02 25.05 -4.78
C GLU A 58 -7.00 26.20 -4.56
N ARG A 59 -8.21 26.04 -5.12
CA ARG A 59 -9.31 26.99 -4.94
C ARG A 59 -10.59 26.20 -4.71
N GLY A 60 -11.00 26.09 -3.49
CA GLY A 60 -12.24 25.39 -3.20
C GLY A 60 -12.24 24.73 -1.85
N PRO A 61 -13.27 23.94 -1.57
CA PRO A 61 -13.41 23.30 -0.28
C PRO A 61 -12.39 22.18 -0.09
N LEU A 62 -12.09 21.92 1.16
CA LEU A 62 -11.38 20.75 1.60
C LEU A 62 -12.26 19.52 1.37
N ILE A 63 -11.74 18.47 0.75
CA ILE A 63 -12.47 17.22 0.55
C ILE A 63 -11.86 16.15 1.45
N VAL A 64 -12.64 15.69 2.43
CA VAL A 64 -12.23 14.61 3.31
C VAL A 64 -12.89 13.33 2.83
N LEU A 65 -12.07 12.37 2.36
CA LEU A 65 -12.59 11.07 1.92
C LEU A 65 -12.87 10.17 3.12
N PRO A 66 -13.79 9.23 2.98
CA PRO A 66 -14.04 8.27 4.06
C PRO A 66 -12.84 7.37 4.28
N ARG A 67 -12.73 6.80 5.48
CA ARG A 67 -11.80 5.71 5.74
C ARG A 67 -12.44 4.43 5.21
N LEU A 68 -11.98 3.96 4.06
CA LEU A 68 -12.43 2.67 3.55
C LEU A 68 -11.68 1.55 4.29
N PRO A 69 -12.37 0.49 4.74
CA PRO A 69 -11.73 -0.62 5.43
C PRO A 69 -11.04 -1.56 4.42
N VAL A 70 -10.11 -1.01 3.67
CA VAL A 70 -9.34 -1.75 2.65
C VAL A 70 -8.08 -2.29 3.30
N ASP A 71 -7.84 -3.57 3.11
CA ASP A 71 -6.60 -4.20 3.57
C ASP A 71 -6.32 -5.44 2.71
N LEU A 72 -5.10 -5.96 2.83
CA LEU A 72 -4.76 -7.25 2.25
C LEU A 72 -5.37 -8.33 3.14
N ASN A 73 -6.10 -9.28 2.53
CA ASN A 73 -6.66 -10.38 3.31
C ASN A 73 -5.57 -11.38 3.73
N ASN A 74 -5.87 -12.18 4.75
CA ASN A 74 -4.87 -13.10 5.34
C ASN A 74 -4.36 -14.15 4.35
N SER A 75 -5.20 -14.62 3.43
CA SER A 75 -4.77 -15.58 2.40
C SER A 75 -3.74 -14.96 1.47
N VAL A 76 -3.99 -13.73 1.03
CA VAL A 76 -3.08 -13.00 0.15
C VAL A 76 -1.77 -12.70 0.86
N ILE A 77 -1.83 -12.26 2.12
CA ILE A 77 -0.64 -12.02 2.93
C ILE A 77 0.21 -13.29 3.04
N SER A 78 -0.42 -14.44 3.29
CA SER A 78 0.27 -15.72 3.41
C SER A 78 1.06 -16.07 2.15
N ILE A 79 0.45 -15.94 0.97
CA ILE A 79 1.13 -16.28 -0.29
C ILE A 79 2.19 -15.22 -0.67
N ILE A 80 1.99 -13.95 -0.32
CA ILE A 80 3.03 -12.93 -0.48
C ILE A 80 4.24 -13.26 0.40
N CYS A 81 4.02 -13.64 1.64
CA CYS A 81 5.11 -14.04 2.54
C CYS A 81 5.86 -15.26 2.01
N SER A 82 5.17 -16.22 1.41
CA SER A 82 5.80 -17.37 0.74
C SER A 82 6.65 -16.91 -0.45
N ALA A 83 6.18 -15.93 -1.21
CA ALA A 83 6.95 -15.37 -2.33
C ALA A 83 8.22 -14.66 -1.84
N VAL A 84 8.12 -13.89 -0.75
CA VAL A 84 9.28 -13.22 -0.15
C VAL A 84 10.32 -14.22 0.31
N LYS A 85 9.90 -15.36 0.86
CA LYS A 85 10.79 -16.43 1.33
C LYS A 85 11.32 -17.33 0.21
N GLY A 86 10.81 -17.20 -1.02
CA GLY A 86 11.21 -18.03 -2.14
C GLY A 86 10.58 -19.43 -2.15
N SER A 87 9.50 -19.64 -1.40
CA SER A 87 8.85 -20.94 -1.24
C SER A 87 7.42 -21.00 -1.78
N ILE A 88 7.08 -20.12 -2.69
CA ILE A 88 5.73 -20.06 -3.27
C ILE A 88 5.54 -21.17 -4.33
N ASN A 89 4.36 -21.79 -4.33
CA ASN A 89 4.00 -22.79 -5.34
C ASN A 89 3.43 -22.13 -6.61
N ALA A 90 3.30 -22.90 -7.68
CA ALA A 90 2.86 -22.39 -8.98
C ALA A 90 1.44 -21.85 -8.97
N SER A 91 0.53 -22.47 -8.23
CA SER A 91 -0.88 -22.03 -8.13
C SER A 91 -0.98 -20.68 -7.43
N ASP A 92 -0.30 -20.51 -6.31
CA ASP A 92 -0.27 -19.25 -5.56
C ASP A 92 0.41 -18.14 -6.35
N MET A 93 1.47 -18.49 -7.11
CA MET A 93 2.13 -17.54 -8.01
C MET A 93 1.17 -16.99 -9.06
N GLN A 94 0.34 -17.85 -9.65
CA GLN A 94 -0.65 -17.43 -10.64
C GLN A 94 -1.68 -16.47 -10.01
N ASP A 95 -2.09 -16.71 -8.78
CA ASP A 95 -2.99 -15.82 -8.06
C ASP A 95 -2.37 -14.42 -7.87
N LEU A 96 -1.10 -14.35 -7.48
CA LEU A 96 -0.42 -13.07 -7.33
C LEU A 96 -0.23 -12.34 -8.66
N ILE A 97 0.06 -13.07 -9.73
CA ILE A 97 0.17 -12.49 -11.08
C ILE A 97 -1.17 -11.89 -11.50
N ARG A 98 -2.26 -12.64 -11.32
CA ARG A 98 -3.61 -12.18 -11.67
C ARG A 98 -4.01 -10.93 -10.89
N LEU A 99 -3.61 -10.82 -9.62
CA LEU A 99 -3.90 -9.67 -8.78
C LEU A 99 -2.95 -8.49 -9.03
N GLY A 100 -1.90 -8.67 -9.82
CA GLY A 100 -0.93 -7.61 -10.07
C GLY A 100 -0.02 -7.32 -8.88
N LEU A 101 0.15 -8.28 -7.99
CA LEU A 101 0.92 -8.10 -6.76
C LEU A 101 2.35 -8.66 -6.84
N ILE A 102 2.77 -9.12 -8.02
CA ILE A 102 4.10 -9.64 -8.24
C ILE A 102 4.55 -9.32 -9.67
N ASN A 103 5.83 -9.09 -9.84
CA ASN A 103 6.44 -8.82 -11.14
C ASN A 103 7.21 -10.05 -11.61
N ILE A 104 6.99 -10.45 -12.87
CA ILE A 104 7.70 -11.56 -13.50
C ILE A 104 8.75 -10.98 -14.42
N ASN A 105 9.96 -11.54 -14.39
CA ASN A 105 11.05 -11.17 -15.28
C ASN A 105 11.75 -12.44 -15.79
N ARG A 106 12.82 -12.26 -16.59
CA ARG A 106 13.56 -13.39 -17.18
C ARG A 106 14.23 -14.27 -16.13
N ASN A 107 14.56 -13.72 -14.98
CA ASN A 107 15.28 -14.41 -13.89
C ASN A 107 14.33 -14.96 -12.81
N GLY A 108 13.02 -14.88 -13.04
CA GLY A 108 12.02 -15.35 -12.11
C GLY A 108 11.00 -14.28 -11.75
N TYR A 109 10.77 -14.07 -10.45
CA TYR A 109 9.79 -13.09 -9.99
C TYR A 109 10.42 -12.12 -9.00
N MET A 110 9.74 -11.00 -8.80
CA MET A 110 10.12 -10.00 -7.81
C MET A 110 8.88 -9.46 -7.11
N VAL A 111 8.92 -9.44 -5.78
CA VAL A 111 7.89 -8.77 -4.98
C VAL A 111 8.10 -7.26 -5.11
N PRO A 112 7.07 -6.48 -5.49
CA PRO A 112 7.22 -5.03 -5.61
C PRO A 112 7.75 -4.38 -4.33
N LYS A 113 8.53 -3.34 -4.49
CA LYS A 113 9.13 -2.61 -3.35
C LYS A 113 8.08 -2.02 -2.42
N TRP A 114 6.95 -1.54 -2.97
CA TRP A 114 5.89 -0.96 -2.15
C TRP A 114 5.20 -2.01 -1.27
N ILE A 115 5.10 -3.25 -1.74
CA ILE A 115 4.56 -4.37 -0.94
C ILE A 115 5.51 -4.71 0.19
N ASN A 116 6.81 -4.82 -0.10
CA ASN A 116 7.82 -5.04 0.94
C ASN A 116 7.79 -3.94 2.01
N ALA A 117 7.66 -2.70 1.60
CA ALA A 117 7.53 -1.56 2.52
C ALA A 117 6.27 -1.69 3.38
N LEU A 118 5.13 -2.04 2.78
CA LEU A 118 3.86 -2.22 3.50
C LEU A 118 3.96 -3.35 4.52
N LEU A 119 4.56 -4.47 4.15
CA LEU A 119 4.76 -5.60 5.08
C LEU A 119 5.58 -5.19 6.30
N LYS A 120 6.63 -4.41 6.09
CA LYS A 120 7.46 -3.90 7.20
C LYS A 120 6.69 -2.95 8.10
N VAL A 121 5.96 -2.01 7.50
CA VAL A 121 5.17 -1.02 8.26
C VAL A 121 4.11 -1.71 9.11
N LYS A 122 3.46 -2.75 8.57
CA LYS A 122 2.42 -3.50 9.27
C LYS A 122 2.96 -4.63 10.15
N GLY A 123 4.26 -4.86 10.16
CA GLY A 123 4.87 -5.92 10.96
C GLY A 123 4.49 -7.31 10.50
N LEU A 124 4.26 -7.52 9.21
CA LEU A 124 3.90 -8.82 8.61
C LEU A 124 5.13 -9.52 8.07
N CYS A 125 5.12 -10.86 8.14
CA CYS A 125 6.22 -11.73 7.72
C CYS A 125 7.60 -11.07 7.84
#